data_ea831597d5c525be7f61a194f032659c
#
_entry.id   ea831597d5c525be7f61a194f032659c
#
_cell.length_a   1.000
_cell.length_b   1.000
_cell.length_c   1.000
_cell.angle_alpha   90.00
_cell.angle_beta   90.00
_cell.angle_gamma   90.00
#
_symmetry.space_group_name_H-M   'P 1'
#
loop_
_entity.id
_entity.type
_entity.pdbx_description
1 polymer ?
#
loop_
_entity_poly.entity_id
_entity_poly.type
_entity_poly.pdbx_seq_one_letter_code
_entity_poly.pdbx_strand_id
1 'polypeptide(L)'
;MAISKASAKWTGTLKEGAGSMKGGTGYFDAPFTYLSRFEGARTGTNPEELIGAANAGCFSMFLAAQLTAAGHPPTSIETSATVTLGELGGGPAITKIELETNAVVPGASQALFDEKVAFSKQNCPITRALGGVPEITIKAKLG
;
A
#
# COMPACT_ATOMS: atom_id res chain seq x y z
N MET A 1 15.19 -6.67 14.78
CA MET A 1 15.26 -5.52 13.87
C MET A 1 15.50 -6.01 12.44
N ALA A 2 14.80 -5.49 11.47
CA ALA A 2 14.95 -5.82 10.05
C ALA A 2 15.34 -4.58 9.27
N ILE A 3 16.23 -4.74 8.28
CA ILE A 3 16.72 -3.66 7.44
C ILE A 3 16.39 -4.01 5.98
N SER A 4 15.68 -3.14 5.29
CA SER A 4 15.38 -3.28 3.86
C SER A 4 16.09 -2.19 3.08
N LYS A 5 16.61 -2.55 1.91
CA LYS A 5 17.32 -1.64 1.01
C LYS A 5 16.63 -1.57 -0.33
N ALA A 6 16.62 -0.41 -0.92
CA ALA A 6 16.11 -0.18 -2.27
C ALA A 6 16.92 0.94 -2.93
N SER A 7 16.82 1.04 -4.25
CA SER A 7 17.49 2.07 -5.03
C SER A 7 16.62 2.50 -6.20
N ALA A 8 16.92 3.67 -6.73
CA ALA A 8 16.31 4.17 -7.96
C ALA A 8 17.35 4.93 -8.77
N LYS A 9 17.16 4.93 -10.09
CA LYS A 9 17.95 5.72 -11.02
C LYS A 9 17.01 6.46 -11.96
N TRP A 10 17.30 7.71 -12.22
CA TRP A 10 16.63 8.52 -13.24
C TRP A 10 17.66 9.08 -14.21
N THR A 11 17.35 9.06 -15.50
CA THR A 11 18.21 9.59 -16.55
C THR A 11 17.40 10.50 -17.45
N GLY A 12 17.90 11.72 -17.67
CA GLY A 12 17.27 12.70 -18.54
C GLY A 12 16.33 13.68 -17.84
N THR A 13 15.58 14.42 -18.64
CA THR A 13 14.60 15.39 -18.14
C THR A 13 13.39 14.69 -17.54
N LEU A 14 12.55 15.42 -16.83
CA LEU A 14 11.33 14.86 -16.25
C LEU A 14 10.42 14.24 -17.32
N LYS A 15 10.19 14.95 -18.41
CA LYS A 15 9.23 14.52 -19.44
C LYS A 15 9.77 13.50 -20.43
N GLU A 16 11.05 13.58 -20.76
CA GLU A 16 11.68 12.75 -21.80
C GLU A 16 12.58 11.66 -21.24
N GLY A 17 12.86 11.73 -19.94
CA GLY A 17 13.72 10.77 -19.26
C GLY A 17 13.02 9.45 -18.94
N ALA A 18 13.79 8.59 -18.32
CA ALA A 18 13.33 7.28 -17.86
C ALA A 18 14.11 6.86 -16.62
N GLY A 19 13.49 6.05 -15.81
CA GLY A 19 14.12 5.53 -14.61
C GLY A 19 13.74 4.09 -14.31
N SER A 20 14.32 3.59 -13.24
CA SER A 20 13.95 2.29 -12.65
C SER A 20 14.00 2.36 -11.14
N MET A 21 13.17 1.56 -10.51
CA MET A 21 13.17 1.34 -9.06
C MET A 21 13.43 -0.13 -8.79
N LYS A 22 14.29 -0.41 -7.82
CA LYS A 22 14.79 -1.76 -7.58
C LYS A 22 14.85 -2.06 -6.08
N GLY A 23 14.37 -3.23 -5.70
CA GLY A 23 14.57 -3.77 -4.36
C GLY A 23 15.96 -4.36 -4.20
N GLY A 24 16.56 -4.18 -3.03
CA GLY A 24 17.88 -4.73 -2.72
C GLY A 24 17.95 -6.25 -2.76
N THR A 25 16.81 -6.94 -2.60
CA THR A 25 16.70 -8.40 -2.74
C THR A 25 16.64 -8.86 -4.20
N GLY A 26 16.36 -7.95 -5.13
CA GLY A 26 16.16 -8.28 -6.55
C GLY A 26 14.75 -8.77 -6.90
N TYR A 27 13.82 -8.85 -5.93
CA TYR A 27 12.46 -9.33 -6.20
C TYR A 27 11.59 -8.34 -6.97
N PHE A 28 12.00 -7.09 -7.05
CA PHE A 28 11.41 -6.17 -8.01
C PHE A 28 12.49 -5.29 -8.64
N ASP A 29 12.33 -5.02 -9.92
CA ASP A 29 13.15 -4.13 -10.73
C ASP A 29 12.24 -3.64 -11.86
N ALA A 30 11.75 -2.42 -11.76
CA ALA A 30 10.67 -1.96 -12.61
C ALA A 30 10.95 -0.58 -13.19
N PRO A 31 10.67 -0.37 -14.50
CA PRO A 31 10.84 0.91 -15.15
C PRO A 31 9.73 1.89 -14.75
N PHE A 32 10.02 3.17 -14.81
CA PHE A 32 9.02 4.22 -14.69
C PHE A 32 9.41 5.45 -15.53
N THR A 33 8.39 6.17 -15.96
CA THR A 33 8.52 7.37 -16.80
C THR A 33 7.53 8.43 -16.34
N TYR A 34 7.62 9.62 -16.92
CA TYR A 34 6.61 10.66 -16.72
C TYR A 34 5.21 10.15 -17.09
N LEU A 35 5.09 9.45 -18.23
CA LEU A 35 3.80 8.94 -18.71
C LEU A 35 3.21 7.90 -17.76
N SER A 36 4.04 6.99 -17.24
CA SER A 36 3.56 5.96 -16.31
C SER A 36 3.17 6.52 -14.93
N ARG A 37 3.76 7.65 -14.54
CA ARG A 37 3.44 8.27 -13.24
C ARG A 37 2.27 9.23 -13.30
N PHE A 38 2.23 10.11 -14.31
CA PHE A 38 1.31 11.24 -14.36
C PHE A 38 0.18 11.09 -15.38
N GLU A 39 0.34 10.22 -16.36
CA GLU A 39 -0.63 10.08 -17.46
C GLU A 39 -1.22 8.66 -17.58
N GLY A 40 -0.97 7.80 -16.61
CA GLY A 40 -1.58 6.47 -16.53
C GLY A 40 -1.12 5.47 -17.59
N ALA A 41 0.02 5.71 -18.25
CA ALA A 41 0.56 4.76 -19.20
C ALA A 41 0.98 3.46 -18.50
N ARG A 42 0.61 2.33 -19.08
CA ARG A 42 0.91 1.00 -18.53
C ARG A 42 2.24 0.40 -19.05
N THR A 43 3.18 1.25 -19.35
CA THR A 43 4.52 0.87 -19.83
C THR A 43 5.57 0.76 -18.72
N GLY A 44 5.16 1.02 -17.49
CA GLY A 44 6.00 0.95 -16.31
C GLY A 44 5.18 1.11 -15.04
N THR A 45 5.86 1.10 -13.92
CA THR A 45 5.29 1.38 -12.60
C THR A 45 5.38 2.88 -12.26
N ASN A 46 5.12 3.20 -11.02
CA ASN A 46 5.33 4.53 -10.43
C ASN A 46 5.46 4.41 -8.91
N PRO A 47 5.98 5.45 -8.23
CA PRO A 47 6.14 5.41 -6.77
C PRO A 47 4.84 5.18 -6.01
N GLU A 48 3.73 5.72 -6.49
CA GLU A 48 2.42 5.62 -5.84
C GLU A 48 1.88 4.19 -5.87
N GLU A 49 2.10 3.46 -6.97
CA GLU A 49 1.76 2.04 -7.07
C GLU A 49 2.54 1.20 -6.07
N LEU A 50 3.83 1.46 -5.91
CA LEU A 50 4.68 0.78 -4.93
C LEU A 50 4.27 1.10 -3.49
N ILE A 51 3.91 2.34 -3.19
CA ILE A 51 3.36 2.74 -1.89
C ILE A 51 2.05 1.99 -1.61
N GLY A 52 1.17 1.92 -2.60
CA GLY A 52 -0.09 1.18 -2.50
C GLY A 52 0.13 -0.30 -2.20
N ALA A 53 1.03 -0.95 -2.93
CA ALA A 53 1.38 -2.35 -2.70
C ALA A 53 1.97 -2.57 -1.30
N ALA A 54 2.87 -1.70 -0.86
CA ALA A 54 3.47 -1.75 0.47
C ALA A 54 2.41 -1.60 1.56
N ASN A 55 1.50 -0.64 1.40
CA ASN A 55 0.43 -0.39 2.38
C ASN A 55 -0.55 -1.56 2.45
N ALA A 56 -0.99 -2.08 1.29
CA ALA A 56 -1.89 -3.24 1.23
C ALA A 56 -1.24 -4.48 1.85
N GLY A 57 0.03 -4.75 1.53
CA GLY A 57 0.77 -5.89 2.07
C GLY A 57 0.96 -5.80 3.59
N CYS A 58 1.39 -4.65 4.09
CA CYS A 58 1.56 -4.44 5.52
C CYS A 58 0.26 -4.56 6.29
N PHE A 59 -0.81 -3.94 5.79
CA PHE A 59 -2.13 -4.03 6.41
C PHE A 59 -2.62 -5.48 6.48
N SER A 60 -2.51 -6.24 5.39
CA SER A 60 -2.93 -7.64 5.33
C SER A 60 -2.18 -8.51 6.35
N MET A 61 -0.86 -8.37 6.42
CA MET A 61 -0.05 -9.11 7.40
C MET A 61 -0.39 -8.72 8.85
N PHE A 62 -0.57 -7.42 9.09
CA PHE A 62 -0.89 -6.93 10.42
C PHE A 62 -2.25 -7.44 10.89
N LEU A 63 -3.26 -7.37 10.00
CA LEU A 63 -4.59 -7.91 10.28
C LEU A 63 -4.54 -9.42 10.53
N ALA A 64 -3.78 -10.16 9.73
CA ALA A 64 -3.59 -11.60 9.94
C ALA A 64 -3.02 -11.91 11.32
N ALA A 65 -2.02 -11.14 11.77
CA ALA A 65 -1.43 -11.29 13.09
C ALA A 65 -2.46 -11.04 14.21
N GLN A 66 -3.27 -9.98 14.06
CA GLN A 66 -4.30 -9.64 15.06
C GLN A 66 -5.40 -10.69 15.15
N LEU A 67 -5.88 -11.19 14.01
CA LEU A 67 -6.89 -12.25 13.95
C LEU A 67 -6.35 -13.58 14.52
N THR A 68 -5.13 -13.92 14.19
CA THR A 68 -4.47 -15.14 14.71
C THR A 68 -4.31 -15.07 16.22
N ALA A 69 -3.85 -13.93 16.74
CA ALA A 69 -3.73 -13.73 18.19
C ALA A 69 -5.08 -13.81 18.93
N ALA A 70 -6.17 -13.46 18.26
CA ALA A 70 -7.53 -13.58 18.78
C ALA A 70 -8.12 -15.01 18.64
N GLY A 71 -7.34 -15.97 18.15
CA GLY A 71 -7.79 -17.36 17.99
C GLY A 71 -8.52 -17.65 16.67
N HIS A 72 -8.48 -16.73 15.72
CA HIS A 72 -9.16 -16.85 14.42
C HIS A 72 -8.19 -16.62 13.26
N PRO A 73 -7.25 -17.55 13.00
CA PRO A 73 -6.33 -17.39 11.87
C PRO A 73 -7.10 -17.31 10.55
N PRO A 74 -6.80 -16.32 9.70
CA PRO A 74 -7.51 -16.18 8.44
C PRO A 74 -7.10 -17.26 7.44
N THR A 75 -8.03 -17.67 6.58
CA THR A 75 -7.72 -18.48 5.40
C THR A 75 -7.07 -17.62 4.33
N SER A 76 -7.58 -16.42 4.13
CA SER A 76 -7.04 -15.45 3.18
C SER A 76 -7.41 -14.02 3.56
N ILE A 77 -6.53 -13.10 3.20
CA ILE A 77 -6.81 -11.66 3.24
C ILE A 77 -6.32 -11.08 1.93
N GLU A 78 -7.24 -10.52 1.15
CA GLU A 78 -6.92 -9.83 -0.09
C GLU A 78 -7.19 -8.35 0.09
N THR A 79 -6.15 -7.53 -0.13
CA THR A 79 -6.26 -6.09 0.01
C THR A 79 -5.81 -5.41 -1.28
N SER A 80 -6.64 -4.55 -1.81
CA SER A 80 -6.28 -3.61 -2.88
C SER A 80 -6.09 -2.21 -2.32
N ALA A 81 -5.27 -1.42 -2.99
CA ALA A 81 -5.02 -0.03 -2.64
C ALA A 81 -5.21 0.86 -3.86
N THR A 82 -5.92 1.97 -3.68
CA THR A 82 -5.99 3.04 -4.66
C THR A 82 -5.31 4.26 -4.07
N VAL A 83 -4.23 4.70 -4.70
CA VAL A 83 -3.44 5.86 -4.27
C VAL A 83 -3.66 7.00 -5.26
N THR A 84 -4.12 8.13 -4.76
CA THR A 84 -4.36 9.31 -5.57
C THR A 84 -3.21 10.30 -5.45
N LEU A 85 -2.54 10.55 -6.56
CA LEU A 85 -1.59 11.65 -6.70
C LEU A 85 -2.36 12.88 -7.18
N GLY A 86 -2.55 13.81 -6.28
CA GLY A 86 -3.26 15.06 -6.53
C GLY A 86 -2.37 16.25 -6.27
N GLU A 87 -2.96 17.32 -5.77
CA GLU A 87 -2.28 18.58 -5.47
C GLU A 87 -2.61 19.04 -4.06
N LEU A 88 -1.58 19.48 -3.33
CA LEU A 88 -1.71 20.03 -1.99
C LEU A 88 -0.66 21.13 -1.82
N GLY A 89 -1.10 22.31 -1.34
CA GLY A 89 -0.18 23.42 -1.12
C GLY A 89 0.53 23.92 -2.38
N GLY A 90 -0.09 23.78 -3.55
CA GLY A 90 0.46 24.26 -4.83
C GLY A 90 1.45 23.31 -5.50
N GLY A 91 1.56 22.05 -5.03
CA GLY A 91 2.44 21.05 -5.60
C GLY A 91 1.84 19.64 -5.59
N PRO A 92 2.44 18.70 -6.35
CA PRO A 92 1.95 17.33 -6.37
C PRO A 92 2.10 16.67 -5.00
N ALA A 93 1.05 15.95 -4.59
CA ALA A 93 1.03 15.25 -3.32
C ALA A 93 0.11 14.02 -3.38
N ILE A 94 0.42 13.01 -2.58
CA ILE A 94 -0.52 11.93 -2.34
C ILE A 94 -1.61 12.46 -1.42
N THR A 95 -2.81 12.60 -1.96
CA THR A 95 -3.94 13.22 -1.25
C THR A 95 -4.86 12.22 -0.59
N LYS A 96 -4.88 10.98 -1.09
CA LYS A 96 -5.78 9.94 -0.60
C LYS A 96 -5.23 8.56 -0.87
N ILE A 97 -5.43 7.66 0.09
CA ILE A 97 -5.22 6.22 -0.07
C ILE A 97 -6.49 5.50 0.37
N GLU A 98 -7.03 4.67 -0.50
CA GLU A 98 -8.22 3.85 -0.23
C GLU A 98 -7.83 2.39 -0.26
N LEU A 99 -7.98 1.71 0.88
CA LEU A 99 -7.78 0.27 0.99
C LEU A 99 -9.13 -0.45 0.97
N GLU A 100 -9.22 -1.52 0.21
CA GLU A 100 -10.36 -2.44 0.21
C GLU A 100 -9.86 -3.84 0.53
N THR A 101 -10.42 -4.44 1.57
CA THR A 101 -10.00 -5.75 2.06
C THR A 101 -11.17 -6.74 2.05
N ASN A 102 -10.92 -7.93 1.52
CA ASN A 102 -11.81 -9.07 1.65
C ASN A 102 -11.06 -10.16 2.42
N ALA A 103 -11.63 -10.62 3.52
CA ALA A 103 -11.01 -11.63 4.35
C ALA A 103 -11.93 -12.83 4.57
N VAL A 104 -11.36 -14.03 4.51
CA VAL A 104 -12.02 -15.27 4.90
C VAL A 104 -11.42 -15.70 6.24
N VAL A 105 -12.22 -15.60 7.30
CA VAL A 105 -11.76 -15.82 8.69
C VAL A 105 -12.74 -16.79 9.37
N PRO A 106 -12.47 -18.10 9.34
CA PRO A 106 -13.38 -19.09 9.93
C PRO A 106 -13.66 -18.82 11.41
N GLY A 107 -14.93 -18.79 11.76
CA GLY A 107 -15.40 -18.67 13.14
C GLY A 107 -15.34 -17.25 13.73
N ALA A 108 -14.80 -16.26 13.02
CA ALA A 108 -14.76 -14.89 13.52
C ALA A 108 -16.15 -14.21 13.43
N SER A 109 -16.52 -13.49 14.47
CA SER A 109 -17.72 -12.63 14.44
C SER A 109 -17.42 -11.34 13.65
N GLN A 110 -18.45 -10.71 13.13
CA GLN A 110 -18.33 -9.41 12.47
C GLN A 110 -17.75 -8.36 13.43
N ALA A 111 -18.19 -8.35 14.68
CA ALA A 111 -17.72 -7.40 15.69
C ALA A 111 -16.21 -7.55 15.97
N LEU A 112 -15.72 -8.78 16.10
CA LEU A 112 -14.30 -9.04 16.29
C LEU A 112 -13.49 -8.61 15.06
N PHE A 113 -13.98 -8.96 13.87
CA PHE A 113 -13.34 -8.58 12.63
C PHE A 113 -13.22 -7.06 12.51
N ASP A 114 -14.30 -6.33 12.73
CA ASP A 114 -14.32 -4.87 12.64
C ASP A 114 -13.35 -4.22 13.64
N GLU A 115 -13.28 -4.75 14.86
CA GLU A 115 -12.32 -4.31 15.87
C GLU A 115 -10.88 -4.48 15.41
N LYS A 116 -10.54 -5.65 14.85
CA LYS A 116 -9.19 -5.94 14.38
C LYS A 116 -8.82 -5.13 13.15
N VAL A 117 -9.77 -4.87 12.27
CA VAL A 117 -9.59 -3.96 11.12
C VAL A 117 -9.27 -2.54 11.59
N ALA A 118 -10.03 -1.99 12.51
CA ALA A 118 -9.81 -0.64 13.06
C ALA A 118 -8.44 -0.52 13.74
N PHE A 119 -8.09 -1.51 14.55
CA PHE A 119 -6.78 -1.55 15.20
C PHE A 119 -5.62 -1.65 14.19
N SER A 120 -5.78 -2.48 13.18
CA SER A 120 -4.76 -2.67 12.13
C SER A 120 -4.56 -1.41 11.30
N LYS A 121 -5.64 -0.68 11.00
CA LYS A 121 -5.56 0.61 10.31
C LYS A 121 -4.68 1.60 11.07
N GLN A 122 -4.87 1.71 12.37
CA GLN A 122 -4.12 2.66 13.20
C GLN A 122 -2.66 2.28 13.43
N ASN A 123 -2.36 0.98 13.46
CA ASN A 123 -1.09 0.47 13.96
C ASN A 123 -0.19 -0.18 12.90
N CYS A 124 -0.68 -0.43 11.70
CA CYS A 124 0.15 -0.92 10.60
C CYS A 124 1.33 0.04 10.37
N PRO A 125 2.58 -0.44 10.41
CA PRO A 125 3.77 0.42 10.32
C PRO A 125 3.80 1.30 9.07
N ILE A 126 3.36 0.79 7.92
CA ILE A 126 3.32 1.57 6.68
C ILE A 126 2.26 2.67 6.75
N THR A 127 1.06 2.36 7.24
CA THR A 127 0.02 3.40 7.42
C THR A 127 0.50 4.50 8.38
N ARG A 128 1.20 4.12 9.44
CA ARG A 128 1.81 5.11 10.36
C ARG A 128 2.87 5.97 9.68
N ALA A 129 3.71 5.35 8.84
CA ALA A 129 4.72 6.09 8.08
C ALA A 129 4.09 7.06 7.08
N LEU A 130 2.90 6.75 6.57
CA LEU A 130 2.14 7.57 5.64
C LEU A 130 1.24 8.61 6.33
N GLY A 131 1.50 8.93 7.58
CA GLY A 131 0.67 9.84 8.39
C GLY A 131 0.52 11.26 7.84
N GLY A 132 1.33 11.66 6.86
CA GLY A 132 1.19 12.93 6.16
C GLY A 132 0.13 12.93 5.03
N VAL A 133 -0.42 11.77 4.69
CA VAL A 133 -1.51 11.68 3.71
C VAL A 133 -2.81 12.13 4.38
N PRO A 134 -3.51 13.14 3.83
CA PRO A 134 -4.69 13.73 4.49
C PRO A 134 -5.81 12.73 4.75
N GLU A 135 -5.99 11.75 3.87
CA GLU A 135 -7.09 10.79 3.98
C GLU A 135 -6.61 9.38 3.63
N ILE A 136 -6.72 8.48 4.60
CA ILE A 136 -6.51 7.04 4.39
C ILE A 136 -7.76 6.32 4.88
N THR A 137 -8.45 5.61 4.00
CA THR A 137 -9.69 4.90 4.31
C THR A 137 -9.53 3.40 4.11
N ILE A 138 -10.31 2.62 4.84
CA ILE A 138 -10.39 1.17 4.69
C ILE A 138 -11.86 0.76 4.62
N LYS A 139 -12.18 -0.03 3.60
CA LYS A 139 -13.42 -0.79 3.51
C LYS A 139 -13.05 -2.26 3.66
N ALA A 140 -13.62 -2.93 4.64
CA ALA A 140 -13.31 -4.32 4.91
C ALA A 140 -14.59 -5.18 4.89
N LYS A 141 -14.48 -6.34 4.25
CA LYS A 141 -15.56 -7.31 4.14
C LYS A 141 -15.10 -8.64 4.70
N LEU A 142 -15.89 -9.18 5.62
CA LEU A 142 -15.77 -10.54 6.13
C LEU A 142 -16.63 -11.43 5.24
N GLY A 143 -15.98 -12.32 4.50
CA GLY A 143 -16.64 -13.20 3.56
C GLY A 143 -16.36 -14.65 3.76
#